data_aff880e3feea556a8a75eb810ed4ec87
#
_entry.id   aff880e3feea556a8a75eb810ed4ec87
#
_cell.length_a   1.000
_cell.length_b   1.000
_cell.length_c   1.000
_cell.angle_alpha   90.00
_cell.angle_beta   90.00
_cell.angle_gamma   90.00
#
_symmetry.space_group_name_H-M   'P 1'
#
loop_
_entity.id
_entity.type
_entity.pdbx_description
1 polymer ?
#
loop_
_entity_poly.entity_id
_entity_poly.type
_entity_poly.pdbx_seq_one_letter_code
_entity_poly.pdbx_strand_id
1 'polypeptide(L)'
;MNNSQKSKIIIKILNKTYPKVPIPLNYKNTFTLLVSVLLSAQCTDVNVNNVTKKIYPKYNKPEHFVRLGRKKIESLIRKIGIFRIKAKSIFYLSKTLIEKHNGKVPNTYEDLEKLPGVGHKTASVVMSQGFGYPAFPVD
;
A
#
# COMPACT_ATOMS: atom_id res chain seq x y z
N MET A 1 18.90 -15.08 -17.01
CA MET A 1 18.05 -14.58 -16.73
C MET A 1 17.84 -14.65 -16.13
N ASN A 2 17.79 -15.43 -16.33
CA ASN A 2 16.90 -15.22 -15.85
C ASN A 2 16.55 -15.39 -15.35
N ASN A 3 16.49 -16.17 -15.19
CA ASN A 3 15.50 -16.07 -14.73
C ASN A 3 15.56 -15.65 -14.14
N SER A 4 15.67 -15.79 -14.26
CA SER A 4 15.11 -15.05 -13.99
C SER A 4 15.40 -14.66 -14.27
N GLN A 5 15.63 -14.99 -15.17
CA GLN A 5 15.25 -14.42 -15.53
C GLN A 5 14.92 -14.86 -15.68
N LYS A 6 14.76 -15.87 -15.78
CA LYS A 6 13.99 -15.91 -15.90
C LYS A 6 13.44 -15.90 -15.29
N SER A 7 13.24 -16.25 -15.21
CA SER A 7 12.43 -15.77 -15.07
C SER A 7 12.58 -14.90 -15.03
N LYS A 8 13.04 -14.78 -15.73
CA LYS A 8 12.90 -13.76 -15.97
C LYS A 8 12.88 -13.58 -16.87
N ILE A 9 13.00 -14.36 -17.58
CA ILE A 9 12.56 -14.07 -18.33
C ILE A 9 11.72 -14.51 -18.71
N ILE A 10 11.33 -15.07 -18.68
CA ILE A 10 10.42 -14.99 -18.98
C ILE A 10 9.90 -14.28 -18.67
N ILE A 11 10.25 -13.88 -18.60
CA ILE A 11 9.78 -12.88 -18.37
C ILE A 11 10.22 -11.91 -19.09
N LYS A 12 10.66 -11.88 -20.01
CA LYS A 12 10.85 -10.82 -20.51
C LYS A 12 10.30 -10.61 -21.64
N ILE A 13 9.95 -11.24 -22.00
CA ILE A 13 9.34 -10.89 -22.70
C ILE A 13 8.36 -10.52 -22.47
N LEU A 14 8.34 -10.58 -22.06
CA LEU A 14 7.60 -10.03 -21.53
C LEU A 14 8.03 -9.05 -21.11
N ASN A 15 8.95 -8.71 -21.22
CA ASN A 15 9.23 -7.63 -20.68
C ASN A 15 9.65 -6.97 -20.98
N LYS A 16 9.93 -7.71 -21.81
CA LYS A 16 10.26 -7.10 -21.57
C LYS A 16 10.28 -6.48 -20.62
N THR A 17 10.43 -6.32 -20.36
CA THR A 17 10.25 -5.63 -19.26
C THR A 17 8.89 -5.56 -18.86
N TYR A 18 8.66 -5.43 -17.56
CA TYR A 18 7.32 -5.25 -17.08
C TYR A 18 7.10 -3.79 -16.88
N PRO A 19 6.43 -3.11 -17.80
CA PRO A 19 6.11 -1.73 -17.54
C PRO A 19 5.21 -1.66 -16.33
N LYS A 20 5.42 -0.64 -15.53
CA LYS A 20 4.57 -0.37 -14.41
C LYS A 20 3.20 0.00 -14.94
N VAL A 21 2.20 -0.79 -14.62
CA VAL A 21 0.83 -0.49 -15.00
C VAL A 21 0.30 0.53 -14.02
N PRO A 22 -0.11 1.73 -14.48
CA PRO A 22 -0.65 2.71 -13.55
C PRO A 22 -1.90 2.18 -12.87
N ILE A 23 -1.98 2.37 -11.57
CA ILE A 23 -3.20 2.04 -10.85
C ILE A 23 -4.03 3.32 -10.69
N PRO A 24 -5.36 3.20 -10.62
CA PRO A 24 -6.22 4.37 -10.55
C PRO A 24 -6.30 4.98 -9.15
N LEU A 25 -5.39 4.64 -8.25
CA LEU A 25 -5.36 5.16 -6.89
C LEU A 25 -4.35 6.28 -6.79
N ASN A 26 -4.70 7.35 -6.06
CA ASN A 26 -3.79 8.45 -5.78
C ASN A 26 -2.86 8.08 -4.64
N TYR A 27 -1.60 8.48 -4.77
CA TYR A 27 -0.63 8.35 -3.69
C TYR A 27 0.53 9.31 -3.94
N LYS A 28 1.25 9.63 -2.86
CA LYS A 28 2.39 10.54 -2.95
C LYS A 28 3.73 9.84 -2.76
N ASN A 29 3.73 8.77 -1.99
CA ASN A 29 4.96 8.02 -1.67
C ASN A 29 4.57 6.59 -1.40
N THR A 30 5.55 5.75 -1.07
CA THR A 30 5.30 4.34 -0.85
C THR A 30 4.35 4.10 0.33
N PHE A 31 4.45 4.92 1.36
CA PHE A 31 3.56 4.79 2.50
C PHE A 31 2.11 5.10 2.11
N THR A 32 1.88 6.21 1.39
CA THR A 32 0.51 6.54 0.98
C THR A 32 -0.02 5.55 -0.04
N LEU A 33 0.86 4.96 -0.85
CA LEU A 33 0.45 3.87 -1.73
C LEU A 33 -0.10 2.69 -0.91
N LEU A 34 0.63 2.30 0.13
CA LEU A 34 0.19 1.22 1.01
C LEU A 34 -1.17 1.54 1.64
N VAL A 35 -1.32 2.76 2.13
CA VAL A 35 -2.59 3.19 2.74
C VAL A 35 -3.72 3.18 1.71
N SER A 36 -3.47 3.69 0.50
CA SER A 36 -4.50 3.72 -0.54
C SER A 36 -4.96 2.32 -0.94
N VAL A 37 -4.01 1.40 -1.09
CA VAL A 37 -4.36 0.02 -1.45
C VAL A 37 -5.15 -0.64 -0.32
N LEU A 38 -4.75 -0.39 0.92
CA LEU A 38 -5.48 -0.91 2.07
C LEU A 38 -6.91 -0.37 2.10
N LEU A 39 -7.09 0.92 1.84
CA LEU A 39 -8.40 1.53 1.83
C LEU A 39 -9.27 1.03 0.68
N SER A 40 -8.66 0.60 -0.42
CA SER A 40 -9.41 0.20 -1.61
C SER A 40 -10.07 -1.16 -1.48
N ALA A 41 -9.74 -1.93 -0.45
CA ALA A 41 -10.36 -3.24 -0.26
C ALA A 41 -11.87 -3.06 -0.07
N GLN A 42 -12.65 -3.71 -0.92
CA GLN A 42 -14.12 -3.64 -0.90
C GLN A 42 -14.64 -2.21 -1.01
N CYS A 43 -13.95 -1.38 -1.80
CA CYS A 43 -14.32 0.01 -1.98
C CYS A 43 -13.90 0.42 -3.40
N THR A 44 -14.61 1.38 -3.99
CA THR A 44 -14.25 1.85 -5.32
C THR A 44 -13.03 2.77 -5.25
N ASP A 45 -12.24 2.77 -6.32
CA ASP A 45 -11.08 3.65 -6.41
C ASP A 45 -11.50 5.12 -6.38
N VAL A 46 -12.63 5.42 -7.00
CA VAL A 46 -13.17 6.78 -7.01
C VAL A 46 -13.42 7.26 -5.58
N ASN A 47 -14.06 6.42 -4.77
CA ASN A 47 -14.35 6.79 -3.39
C ASN A 47 -13.08 6.96 -2.57
N VAL A 48 -12.13 6.04 -2.74
CA VAL A 48 -10.84 6.14 -2.05
C VAL A 48 -10.13 7.44 -2.44
N ASN A 49 -10.07 7.74 -3.73
CA ASN A 49 -9.41 8.95 -4.20
C ASN A 49 -10.09 10.23 -3.68
N ASN A 50 -11.41 10.23 -3.62
CA ASN A 50 -12.14 11.38 -3.09
C ASN A 50 -11.81 11.64 -1.62
N VAL A 51 -11.56 10.58 -0.87
CA VAL A 51 -11.21 10.69 0.55
C VAL A 51 -9.74 11.08 0.70
N THR A 52 -8.85 10.40 0.00
CA THR A 52 -7.41 10.58 0.20
C THR A 52 -6.91 11.92 -0.33
N LYS A 53 -7.57 12.52 -1.32
CA LYS A 53 -7.14 13.81 -1.82
C LYS A 53 -7.24 14.91 -0.75
N LYS A 54 -8.05 14.69 0.27
CA LYS A 54 -8.17 15.62 1.39
C LYS A 54 -7.22 15.30 2.52
N ILE A 55 -6.65 14.09 2.53
CA ILE A 55 -5.80 13.63 3.61
C ILE A 55 -4.32 13.81 3.29
N TYR A 56 -3.90 13.37 2.12
CA TYR A 56 -2.48 13.30 1.79
C TYR A 56 -1.75 14.63 1.74
N PRO A 57 -2.38 15.76 1.42
CA PRO A 57 -1.65 17.04 1.52
C PRO A 57 -1.18 17.35 2.92
N LYS A 58 -1.85 16.83 3.95
CA LYS A 58 -1.50 17.09 5.35
C LYS A 58 -0.87 15.89 6.03
N TYR A 59 -1.32 14.69 5.69
CA TYR A 59 -0.93 13.47 6.42
C TYR A 59 -0.45 12.44 5.41
N ASN A 60 0.87 12.31 5.32
CA ASN A 60 1.46 11.42 4.32
C ASN A 60 2.66 10.63 4.83
N LYS A 61 2.81 10.54 6.15
CA LYS A 61 3.88 9.77 6.79
C LYS A 61 3.31 8.98 7.96
N PRO A 62 3.95 7.84 8.31
CA PRO A 62 3.48 7.06 9.45
C PRO A 62 3.36 7.88 10.73
N GLU A 63 4.31 8.78 10.97
CA GLU A 63 4.30 9.61 12.16
C GLU A 63 3.05 10.46 12.26
N HIS A 64 2.57 10.94 11.13
CA HIS A 64 1.34 11.75 11.11
C HIS A 64 0.14 10.94 11.60
N PHE A 65 0.02 9.70 11.16
CA PHE A 65 -1.14 8.87 11.50
C PHE A 65 -1.08 8.38 12.94
N VAL A 66 0.11 8.10 13.46
CA VAL A 66 0.23 7.76 14.87
C VAL A 66 -0.16 8.94 15.74
N ARG A 67 0.26 10.15 15.35
CA ARG A 67 -0.07 11.35 16.09
C ARG A 67 -1.58 11.63 16.08
N LEU A 68 -2.24 11.36 14.96
CA LEU A 68 -3.69 11.53 14.85
C LEU A 68 -4.45 10.60 15.79
N GLY A 69 -4.01 9.33 15.89
CA GLY A 69 -4.71 8.34 16.66
C GLY A 69 -5.87 7.72 15.90
N ARG A 70 -6.33 6.58 16.38
CA ARG A 70 -7.36 5.79 15.69
C ARG A 70 -8.66 6.55 15.46
N LYS A 71 -9.11 7.27 16.48
CA LYS A 71 -10.40 7.98 16.39
C LYS A 71 -10.38 9.04 15.30
N LYS A 72 -9.30 9.78 15.22
CA LYS A 72 -9.18 10.83 14.21
C LYS A 72 -9.07 10.21 12.81
N ILE A 73 -8.34 9.11 12.69
CA ILE A 73 -8.26 8.41 11.40
C ILE A 73 -9.65 7.94 10.99
N GLU A 74 -10.42 7.38 11.93
CA GLU A 74 -11.80 6.98 11.63
C GLU A 74 -12.60 8.13 11.06
N SER A 75 -12.48 9.31 11.65
CA SER A 75 -13.20 10.48 11.16
C SER A 75 -12.80 10.83 9.74
N LEU A 76 -11.49 10.76 9.45
CA LEU A 76 -10.99 11.12 8.14
C LEU A 76 -11.44 10.17 7.04
N ILE A 77 -11.60 8.89 7.36
CA ILE A 77 -11.95 7.88 6.36
C ILE A 77 -13.38 7.37 6.53
N ARG A 78 -14.23 8.13 7.20
CA ARG A 78 -15.58 7.68 7.54
C ARG A 78 -16.39 7.23 6.33
N LYS A 79 -16.13 7.80 5.16
CA LYS A 79 -16.86 7.44 3.94
C LYS A 79 -16.34 6.16 3.28
N ILE A 80 -15.29 5.57 3.83
CA ILE A 80 -14.74 4.31 3.33
C ILE A 80 -15.47 3.16 4.02
N GLY A 81 -15.82 2.12 3.27
CA GLY A 81 -16.45 0.93 3.86
C GLY A 81 -15.55 0.28 4.89
N ILE A 82 -16.17 -0.26 5.95
CA ILE A 82 -15.49 -0.86 7.10
C ILE A 82 -14.37 0.03 7.65
N PHE A 83 -14.68 1.31 7.79
CA PHE A 83 -13.66 2.31 8.12
C PHE A 83 -13.04 2.09 9.51
N ARG A 84 -13.79 1.53 10.46
CA ARG A 84 -13.23 1.31 11.81
C ARG A 84 -12.09 0.30 11.79
N ILE A 85 -12.27 -0.80 11.06
CA ILE A 85 -11.22 -1.81 10.93
C ILE A 85 -10.04 -1.25 10.15
N LYS A 86 -10.31 -0.51 9.09
CA LYS A 86 -9.25 0.08 8.28
C LYS A 86 -8.46 1.14 9.06
N ALA A 87 -9.14 1.94 9.86
CA ALA A 87 -8.47 2.93 10.71
C ALA A 87 -7.56 2.24 11.73
N LYS A 88 -8.03 1.16 12.33
CA LYS A 88 -7.21 0.38 13.25
C LYS A 88 -5.96 -0.15 12.54
N SER A 89 -6.14 -0.71 11.35
CA SER A 89 -5.02 -1.25 10.59
C SER A 89 -4.01 -0.16 10.24
N ILE A 90 -4.49 1.00 9.78
CA ILE A 90 -3.62 2.11 9.43
C ILE A 90 -2.83 2.59 10.64
N PHE A 91 -3.49 2.73 11.78
CA PHE A 91 -2.84 3.19 12.99
C PHE A 91 -1.72 2.22 13.42
N TYR A 92 -2.04 0.93 13.48
CA TYR A 92 -1.06 -0.04 13.97
C TYR A 92 0.03 -0.34 12.97
N LEU A 93 -0.27 -0.34 11.66
CA LEU A 93 0.81 -0.50 10.69
C LEU A 93 1.75 0.70 10.71
N SER A 94 1.22 1.90 10.89
CA SER A 94 2.06 3.09 11.01
C SER A 94 2.98 3.01 12.22
N LYS A 95 2.43 2.56 13.33
CA LYS A 95 3.20 2.35 14.55
C LYS A 95 4.30 1.31 14.35
N THR A 96 3.97 0.21 13.69
CA THR A 96 4.93 -0.86 13.41
C THR A 96 6.04 -0.36 12.49
N LEU A 97 5.70 0.41 11.48
CA LEU A 97 6.70 0.97 10.57
C LEU A 97 7.71 1.83 11.33
N ILE A 98 7.21 2.66 12.24
CA ILE A 98 8.10 3.50 13.04
C ILE A 98 8.99 2.66 13.94
N GLU A 99 8.40 1.67 14.61
CA GLU A 99 9.12 0.88 15.62
C GLU A 99 10.08 -0.13 15.03
N LYS A 100 9.75 -0.71 13.88
CA LYS A 100 10.52 -1.83 13.35
C LYS A 100 11.18 -1.56 12.00
N HIS A 101 10.79 -0.50 11.31
CA HIS A 101 11.27 -0.24 9.95
C HIS A 101 11.74 1.19 9.76
N ASN A 102 12.02 1.90 10.84
CA ASN A 102 12.51 3.29 10.81
C ASN A 102 11.57 4.22 10.03
N GLY A 103 10.27 3.95 10.10
CA GLY A 103 9.28 4.75 9.41
C GLY A 103 9.19 4.51 7.93
N LYS A 104 9.86 3.50 7.41
CA LYS A 104 9.87 3.18 5.98
C LYS A 104 9.07 1.93 5.69
N VAL A 105 8.50 1.87 4.49
CA VAL A 105 7.77 0.69 4.05
C VAL A 105 8.80 -0.37 3.65
N PRO A 106 8.70 -1.60 4.21
CA PRO A 106 9.64 -2.65 3.84
C PRO A 106 9.43 -3.09 2.39
N ASN A 107 10.49 -3.63 1.79
CA ASN A 107 10.45 -4.01 0.39
C ASN A 107 10.52 -5.52 0.18
N THR A 108 9.99 -6.30 1.12
CA THR A 108 9.86 -7.74 0.96
C THR A 108 8.43 -8.15 1.25
N TYR A 109 7.99 -9.21 0.58
CA TYR A 109 6.65 -9.74 0.84
C TYR A 109 6.49 -10.18 2.29
N GLU A 110 7.52 -10.83 2.81
CA GLU A 110 7.46 -11.35 4.17
C GLU A 110 7.19 -10.23 5.17
N ASP A 111 7.95 -9.15 5.09
CA ASP A 111 7.78 -8.05 6.04
C ASP A 111 6.49 -7.27 5.81
N LEU A 112 6.10 -7.09 4.54
CA LEU A 112 4.86 -6.41 4.24
C LEU A 112 3.66 -7.16 4.79
N GLU A 113 3.64 -8.49 4.62
CA GLU A 113 2.49 -9.28 5.04
C GLU A 113 2.39 -9.44 6.54
N LYS A 114 3.43 -9.08 7.28
CA LYS A 114 3.37 -9.03 8.74
C LYS A 114 2.73 -7.76 9.26
N LEU A 115 2.55 -6.76 8.40
CA LEU A 115 1.92 -5.52 8.83
C LEU A 115 0.41 -5.71 9.01
N PRO A 116 -0.19 -5.06 10.02
CA PRO A 116 -1.64 -5.16 10.20
C PRO A 116 -2.39 -4.74 8.95
N GLY A 117 -3.36 -5.55 8.55
CA GLY A 117 -4.21 -5.24 7.42
C GLY A 117 -3.60 -5.47 6.05
N VAL A 118 -2.37 -5.96 5.98
CA VAL A 118 -1.69 -6.16 4.70
C VAL A 118 -1.69 -7.65 4.35
N GLY A 119 -2.44 -8.00 3.31
CA GLY A 119 -2.43 -9.35 2.78
C GLY A 119 -1.53 -9.44 1.56
N HIS A 120 -1.52 -10.61 0.93
CA HIS A 120 -0.65 -10.85 -0.22
C HIS A 120 -0.97 -9.94 -1.40
N LYS A 121 -2.24 -9.70 -1.66
CA LYS A 121 -2.64 -8.82 -2.76
C LYS A 121 -2.14 -7.41 -2.55
N THR A 122 -2.31 -6.87 -1.35
CA THR A 122 -1.83 -5.54 -1.01
C THR A 122 -0.32 -5.48 -1.14
N ALA A 123 0.38 -6.48 -0.63
CA ALA A 123 1.83 -6.55 -0.73
C ALA A 123 2.29 -6.56 -2.18
N SER A 124 1.59 -7.31 -3.05
CA SER A 124 1.93 -7.38 -4.47
C SER A 124 1.86 -6.01 -5.13
N VAL A 125 0.81 -5.24 -4.86
CA VAL A 125 0.66 -3.92 -5.46
C VAL A 125 1.76 -3.00 -4.96
N VAL A 126 2.07 -3.03 -3.67
CA VAL A 126 3.13 -2.19 -3.10
C VAL A 126 4.49 -2.56 -3.69
N MET A 127 4.78 -3.85 -3.82
CA MET A 127 6.05 -4.28 -4.41
C MET A 127 6.17 -3.83 -5.85
N SER A 128 5.09 -3.97 -6.61
CA SER A 128 5.10 -3.62 -8.04
C SER A 128 5.12 -2.12 -8.24
N GLN A 129 4.17 -1.41 -7.66
CA GLN A 129 4.02 0.03 -7.89
C GLN A 129 4.99 0.86 -7.07
N GLY A 130 5.29 0.43 -5.84
CA GLY A 130 6.14 1.19 -4.95
C GLY A 130 7.61 0.95 -5.15
N PHE A 131 8.00 -0.27 -5.48
CA PHE A 131 9.41 -0.64 -5.58
C PHE A 131 9.82 -1.12 -6.96
N GLY A 132 8.87 -1.21 -7.89
CA GLY A 132 9.20 -1.57 -9.26
C GLY A 132 9.47 -3.05 -9.49
N TYR A 133 9.11 -3.92 -8.55
CA TYR A 133 9.29 -5.35 -8.74
C TYR A 133 8.14 -5.92 -9.56
N PRO A 134 8.42 -6.91 -10.42
CA PRO A 134 7.33 -7.56 -11.14
C PRO A 134 6.38 -8.24 -10.15
N ALA A 135 5.08 -8.04 -10.34
CA ALA A 135 4.08 -8.66 -9.51
C ALA A 135 3.28 -9.62 -10.39
N PHE A 136 3.35 -10.88 -10.06
CA PHE A 136 2.63 -11.90 -10.80
C PHE A 136 1.39 -12.29 -10.01
N PRO A 137 0.27 -12.51 -10.70
CA PRO A 137 -0.91 -13.03 -10.00
C PRO A 137 -0.55 -14.37 -9.38
N VAL A 138 -0.92 -14.55 -8.14
CA VAL A 138 -0.72 -15.80 -7.43
C VAL A 138 -2.08 -16.39 -7.15
N ASP A 139 -2.28 -17.57 -7.60
CA ASP A 139 -3.59 -18.19 -7.49
C ASP A 139 -3.70 -19.13 -6.34
#